data_609198a80f79c5a944ab15cebac49469
#
_entry.id   609198a80f79c5a944ab15cebac49469
#
_cell.length_a   1.000
_cell.length_b   1.000
_cell.length_c   1.000
_cell.angle_alpha   90.00
_cell.angle_beta   90.00
_cell.angle_gamma   90.00
#
_symmetry.space_group_name_H-M   'P 1'
#
loop_
_entity.id
_entity.type
_entity.pdbx_description
1 polymer ?
#
loop_
_entity_poly.entity_id
_entity_poly.type
_entity_poly.pdbx_seq_one_letter_code
_entity_poly.pdbx_strand_id
1 'polypeptide(L)'
;MLQVVVKIEVNTLTQLTASGTQTLMRDVDQKELVEALKNTAVSVQEKFLGNMSARVRGFIQTEMELSHVGPEQIAQAQLSILLKTAACVERGLLDWPFGNDATPAADESQPTYPPEPHIAALLQRPLDQLTANDMAELWLKIAEQARRLGILSLEQSADQAANPFLREAMNLVVDGTEPKMIRDLLQTRLQRAILPQLRTRGLIIIEGLISIQAGYNPGIIRHQLDALYATQSEELPQSAQAAQPTAIELSALLRQQTLQEMNFDQLVNLLTDMAIVARNQGIDAFAELLAALENGRDIASELMRCGLDMVLEKTDPVQVQKALETQMQVRLEGLEKAHLMIIEGVMHTQAGKDPKEIAELVRKVAD
;
A
#
# COMPACT_ATOMS: atom_id res chain seq x y z
N MET A 1 -10.64 -37.92 17.03
CA MET A 1 -10.69 -36.63 17.72
C MET A 1 -10.33 -36.70 19.20
N LEU A 2 -11.08 -37.37 20.05
CA LEU A 2 -10.79 -37.42 21.52
C LEU A 2 -9.40 -37.97 21.89
N GLN A 3 -8.86 -38.95 21.19
CA GLN A 3 -7.53 -39.53 21.47
C GLN A 3 -6.34 -38.59 21.18
N VAL A 4 -6.50 -37.67 20.23
CA VAL A 4 -5.45 -36.67 19.92
C VAL A 4 -5.50 -35.55 20.94
N VAL A 5 -6.68 -35.07 21.30
CA VAL A 5 -6.87 -33.99 22.29
C VAL A 5 -6.31 -34.37 23.67
N VAL A 6 -6.47 -35.64 24.11
CA VAL A 6 -5.97 -36.11 25.43
C VAL A 6 -4.43 -36.13 25.49
N LYS A 7 -3.73 -36.12 24.33
CA LYS A 7 -2.26 -36.11 24.28
C LYS A 7 -1.64 -34.74 24.04
N ILE A 8 -2.41 -33.75 23.63
CA ILE A 8 -1.92 -32.40 23.39
C ILE A 8 -2.21 -31.57 24.64
N GLU A 9 -1.16 -31.16 25.31
CA GLU A 9 -1.21 -30.20 26.42
C GLU A 9 -0.79 -28.81 25.95
N VAL A 10 -1.21 -27.75 26.64
CA VAL A 10 -0.85 -26.38 26.29
C VAL A 10 0.66 -26.19 26.16
N ASN A 11 1.43 -26.84 27.04
CA ASN A 11 2.91 -26.79 27.03
C ASN A 11 3.52 -27.48 25.81
N THR A 12 2.84 -28.47 25.20
CA THR A 12 3.34 -29.15 23.99
C THR A 12 3.25 -28.25 22.74
N LEU A 13 2.48 -27.17 22.79
CA LEU A 13 2.40 -26.19 21.72
C LEU A 13 3.71 -25.44 21.46
N THR A 14 4.65 -25.45 22.45
CA THR A 14 6.02 -24.93 22.25
C THR A 14 6.82 -25.72 21.22
N GLN A 15 6.44 -26.95 20.93
CA GLN A 15 7.11 -27.84 19.97
C GLN A 15 6.63 -27.62 18.53
N LEU A 16 5.60 -26.79 18.30
CA LEU A 16 5.16 -26.44 16.96
C LEU A 16 6.30 -25.74 16.20
N THR A 17 6.42 -26.01 14.90
CA THR A 17 7.29 -25.22 14.04
C THR A 17 6.75 -23.78 13.93
N ALA A 18 7.55 -22.82 13.46
CA ALA A 18 7.08 -21.46 13.21
C ALA A 18 5.89 -21.45 12.22
N SER A 19 5.98 -22.21 11.14
CA SER A 19 4.89 -22.37 10.16
C SER A 19 3.66 -23.01 10.79
N GLY A 20 3.83 -24.04 11.64
CA GLY A 20 2.73 -24.69 12.36
C GLY A 20 2.03 -23.75 13.32
N THR A 21 2.79 -22.93 14.07
CA THR A 21 2.23 -21.91 14.97
C THR A 21 1.41 -20.88 14.19
N GLN A 22 1.92 -20.41 13.05
CA GLN A 22 1.21 -19.47 12.18
C GLN A 22 -0.06 -20.10 11.57
N THR A 23 -0.01 -21.38 11.18
CA THR A 23 -1.19 -22.10 10.68
C THR A 23 -2.28 -22.22 11.74
N LEU A 24 -1.90 -22.53 12.97
CA LEU A 24 -2.84 -22.59 14.10
C LEU A 24 -3.45 -21.21 14.40
N MET A 25 -2.64 -20.16 14.43
CA MET A 25 -3.10 -18.79 14.73
C MET A 25 -4.12 -18.25 13.73
N ARG A 26 -4.16 -18.76 12.51
CA ARG A 26 -5.18 -18.36 11.52
C ARG A 26 -6.59 -18.80 11.90
N ASP A 27 -6.71 -19.91 12.64
CA ASP A 27 -8.00 -20.46 13.08
C ASP A 27 -8.39 -19.97 14.48
N VAL A 28 -7.53 -19.19 15.16
CA VAL A 28 -7.75 -18.69 16.52
C VAL A 28 -8.11 -17.22 16.50
N ASP A 29 -9.23 -16.87 17.15
CA ASP A 29 -9.63 -15.47 17.31
C ASP A 29 -8.66 -14.73 18.25
N GLN A 30 -8.44 -13.44 17.99
CA GLN A 30 -7.51 -12.59 18.74
C GLN A 30 -7.85 -12.52 20.23
N LYS A 31 -9.14 -12.38 20.56
CA LYS A 31 -9.62 -12.35 21.95
C LYS A 31 -9.38 -13.68 22.64
N GLU A 32 -9.72 -14.78 21.96
CA GLU A 32 -9.49 -16.14 22.46
C GLU A 32 -8.00 -16.40 22.73
N LEU A 33 -7.13 -15.90 21.85
CA LEU A 33 -5.67 -16.03 22.03
C LEU A 33 -5.17 -15.26 23.26
N VAL A 34 -5.62 -14.00 23.45
CA VAL A 34 -5.31 -13.20 24.65
C VAL A 34 -5.74 -13.91 25.91
N GLU A 35 -6.97 -14.43 25.94
CA GLU A 35 -7.53 -15.16 27.09
C GLU A 35 -6.72 -16.45 27.39
N ALA A 36 -6.38 -17.21 26.35
CA ALA A 36 -5.65 -18.48 26.51
C ALA A 36 -4.21 -18.28 26.96
N LEU A 37 -3.52 -17.25 26.48
CA LEU A 37 -2.12 -16.99 26.80
C LEU A 37 -1.91 -16.39 28.20
N LYS A 38 -2.93 -15.82 28.80
CA LYS A 38 -2.81 -15.02 30.04
C LYS A 38 -2.17 -15.73 31.23
N ASN A 39 -2.37 -17.01 31.42
CA ASN A 39 -1.79 -17.80 32.53
C ASN A 39 -0.99 -19.00 32.03
N THR A 40 -0.44 -18.94 30.84
CA THR A 40 0.46 -19.97 30.32
C THR A 40 1.91 -19.72 30.75
N ALA A 41 2.74 -20.76 30.63
CA ALA A 41 4.17 -20.63 30.84
C ALA A 41 4.75 -19.58 29.84
N VAL A 42 5.76 -18.84 30.27
CA VAL A 42 6.44 -17.82 29.46
C VAL A 42 6.88 -18.37 28.10
N SER A 43 7.39 -19.61 28.07
CA SER A 43 7.79 -20.30 26.85
C SER A 43 6.67 -20.49 25.84
N VAL A 44 5.43 -20.69 26.30
CA VAL A 44 4.24 -20.76 25.41
C VAL A 44 3.91 -19.38 24.89
N GLN A 45 3.90 -18.35 25.75
CA GLN A 45 3.67 -16.97 25.34
C GLN A 45 4.69 -16.52 24.31
N GLU A 46 5.98 -16.74 24.57
CA GLU A 46 7.07 -16.40 23.64
C GLU A 46 6.94 -17.13 22.31
N LYS A 47 6.50 -18.40 22.32
CA LYS A 47 6.27 -19.15 21.10
C LYS A 47 5.20 -18.54 20.21
N PHE A 48 4.07 -18.12 20.78
CA PHE A 48 3.01 -17.46 20.01
C PHE A 48 3.37 -16.02 19.64
N LEU A 49 3.82 -15.23 20.61
CA LEU A 49 4.20 -13.82 20.41
C LEU A 49 5.40 -13.67 19.45
N GLY A 50 6.36 -14.60 19.49
CA GLY A 50 7.49 -14.62 18.56
C GLY A 50 7.11 -14.94 17.10
N ASN A 51 5.92 -15.51 16.88
CA ASN A 51 5.39 -15.81 15.56
C ASN A 51 4.35 -14.77 15.07
N MET A 52 4.36 -13.55 15.64
CA MET A 52 3.52 -12.41 15.24
C MET A 52 4.40 -11.23 14.79
N SER A 53 3.83 -10.35 13.97
CA SER A 53 4.49 -9.07 13.66
C SER A 53 4.69 -8.24 14.92
N ALA A 54 5.68 -7.35 14.93
CA ALA A 54 5.97 -6.48 16.08
C ALA A 54 4.72 -5.68 16.51
N ARG A 55 3.91 -5.24 15.55
CA ARG A 55 2.67 -4.49 15.77
C ARG A 55 1.59 -5.34 16.45
N VAL A 56 1.31 -6.54 15.93
CA VAL A 56 0.32 -7.46 16.52
C VAL A 56 0.75 -7.93 17.89
N ARG A 57 2.03 -8.23 18.06
CA ARG A 57 2.63 -8.59 19.36
C ARG A 57 2.37 -7.52 20.41
N GLY A 58 2.68 -6.25 20.10
CA GLY A 58 2.46 -5.12 21.00
C GLY A 58 0.99 -4.97 21.39
N PHE A 59 0.08 -5.14 20.42
CA PHE A 59 -1.35 -5.12 20.68
C PHE A 59 -1.77 -6.27 21.63
N ILE A 60 -1.41 -7.52 21.32
CA ILE A 60 -1.75 -8.69 22.17
C ILE A 60 -1.18 -8.55 23.58
N GLN A 61 0.04 -8.08 23.74
CA GLN A 61 0.65 -7.84 25.06
C GLN A 61 -0.13 -6.80 25.86
N THR A 62 -0.51 -5.68 25.24
CA THR A 62 -1.34 -4.65 25.88
C THR A 62 -2.72 -5.20 26.29
N GLU A 63 -3.37 -5.96 25.41
CA GLU A 63 -4.66 -6.59 25.72
C GLU A 63 -4.55 -7.64 26.84
N MET A 64 -3.46 -8.40 26.87
CA MET A 64 -3.19 -9.35 27.98
C MET A 64 -3.03 -8.62 29.32
N GLU A 65 -2.45 -7.44 29.36
CA GLU A 65 -2.31 -6.63 30.57
C GLU A 65 -3.64 -6.03 31.02
N LEU A 66 -4.43 -5.50 30.08
CA LEU A 66 -5.69 -4.80 30.35
C LEU A 66 -6.86 -5.75 30.63
N SER A 67 -6.87 -6.94 30.02
CA SER A 67 -8.00 -7.86 30.13
C SER A 67 -8.14 -8.46 31.56
N HIS A 68 -9.34 -8.45 32.10
CA HIS A 68 -9.69 -9.09 33.38
C HIS A 68 -10.50 -10.37 33.08
N VAL A 69 -9.79 -11.49 32.96
CA VAL A 69 -10.37 -12.78 32.58
C VAL A 69 -10.34 -13.74 33.76
N GLY A 70 -11.46 -14.39 34.03
CA GLY A 70 -11.56 -15.38 35.10
C GLY A 70 -10.91 -16.73 34.74
N PRO A 71 -10.54 -17.56 35.74
CA PRO A 71 -9.89 -18.86 35.51
C PRO A 71 -10.68 -19.80 34.58
N GLU A 72 -12.00 -19.79 34.66
CA GLU A 72 -12.87 -20.62 33.81
C GLU A 72 -12.80 -20.21 32.34
N GLN A 73 -12.77 -18.92 32.03
CA GLN A 73 -12.65 -18.41 30.68
C GLN A 73 -11.29 -18.75 30.08
N ILE A 74 -10.21 -18.62 30.89
CA ILE A 74 -8.85 -19.03 30.49
C ILE A 74 -8.82 -20.51 30.13
N ALA A 75 -9.36 -21.39 30.99
CA ALA A 75 -9.40 -22.82 30.74
C ALA A 75 -10.23 -23.17 29.48
N GLN A 76 -11.32 -22.46 29.25
CA GLN A 76 -12.17 -22.65 28.07
C GLN A 76 -11.44 -22.22 26.80
N ALA A 77 -10.76 -21.07 26.80
CA ALA A 77 -9.96 -20.59 25.69
C ALA A 77 -8.78 -21.53 25.37
N GLN A 78 -8.09 -22.01 26.39
CA GLN A 78 -7.02 -23.02 26.24
C GLN A 78 -7.54 -24.31 25.63
N LEU A 79 -8.68 -24.83 26.11
CA LEU A 79 -9.29 -26.03 25.54
C LEU A 79 -9.68 -25.82 24.08
N SER A 80 -10.20 -24.66 23.73
CA SER A 80 -10.57 -24.33 22.34
C SER A 80 -9.34 -24.33 21.41
N ILE A 81 -8.22 -23.74 21.85
CA ILE A 81 -6.96 -23.79 21.07
C ILE A 81 -6.48 -25.23 20.89
N LEU A 82 -6.56 -26.06 21.93
CA LEU A 82 -6.17 -27.48 21.83
C LEU A 82 -7.07 -28.25 20.86
N LEU A 83 -8.39 -27.98 20.83
CA LEU A 83 -9.32 -28.57 19.87
C LEU A 83 -9.01 -28.12 18.44
N LYS A 84 -8.70 -26.86 18.22
CA LYS A 84 -8.29 -26.34 16.92
C LYS A 84 -6.97 -26.95 16.46
N THR A 85 -6.01 -27.13 17.39
CA THR A 85 -4.75 -27.84 17.11
C THR A 85 -5.02 -29.27 16.66
N ALA A 86 -5.87 -30.00 17.37
CA ALA A 86 -6.24 -31.37 16.99
C ALA A 86 -6.92 -31.41 15.61
N ALA A 87 -7.81 -30.47 15.31
CA ALA A 87 -8.46 -30.36 14.01
C ALA A 87 -7.46 -30.04 12.87
N CYS A 88 -6.43 -29.25 13.14
CA CYS A 88 -5.36 -28.99 12.18
C CYS A 88 -4.51 -30.26 11.92
N VAL A 89 -4.23 -31.07 12.97
CA VAL A 89 -3.55 -32.35 12.82
C VAL A 89 -4.40 -33.33 11.99
N GLU A 90 -5.69 -33.46 12.28
CA GLU A 90 -6.58 -34.34 11.52
C GLU A 90 -6.71 -33.94 10.03
N ARG A 91 -6.63 -32.65 9.73
CA ARG A 91 -6.63 -32.12 8.36
C ARG A 91 -5.27 -32.24 7.67
N GLY A 92 -4.24 -32.74 8.36
CA GLY A 92 -2.87 -32.87 7.83
C GLY A 92 -2.17 -31.52 7.64
N LEU A 93 -2.62 -30.48 8.35
CA LEU A 93 -2.00 -29.14 8.34
C LEU A 93 -0.88 -29.02 9.38
N LEU A 94 -0.87 -29.89 10.38
CA LEU A 94 0.14 -30.01 11.41
C LEU A 94 0.55 -31.47 11.57
N ASP A 95 1.85 -31.73 11.68
CA ASP A 95 2.38 -33.06 11.95
C ASP A 95 2.23 -33.43 13.44
N TRP A 96 1.89 -34.68 13.74
CA TRP A 96 1.83 -35.19 15.10
C TRP A 96 2.57 -36.55 15.21
N PRO A 97 3.43 -36.79 16.23
CA PRO A 97 3.85 -35.81 17.26
C PRO A 97 4.61 -34.64 16.64
N PHE A 98 4.47 -33.45 17.23
CA PHE A 98 5.15 -32.24 16.72
C PHE A 98 6.64 -32.54 16.59
N GLY A 99 7.18 -32.44 15.38
CA GLY A 99 8.51 -32.91 15.03
C GLY A 99 9.61 -32.33 15.91
N ASN A 100 10.58 -33.15 16.19
CA ASN A 100 11.83 -32.80 16.89
C ASN A 100 12.80 -32.03 15.98
N ASP A 101 12.31 -31.09 15.22
CA ASP A 101 13.17 -30.02 14.71
C ASP A 101 13.45 -29.05 15.88
N ALA A 102 14.29 -29.58 16.81
CA ALA A 102 14.96 -28.75 17.79
C ALA A 102 15.86 -27.76 17.03
N THR A 103 15.24 -26.75 16.48
CA THR A 103 15.95 -25.50 16.23
C THR A 103 16.30 -24.95 17.60
N PRO A 104 17.61 -24.75 17.91
CA PRO A 104 18.02 -24.20 19.20
C PRO A 104 17.24 -22.92 19.46
N ALA A 105 16.92 -22.65 20.73
CA ALA A 105 16.33 -21.41 21.19
C ALA A 105 16.94 -20.24 20.41
N ALA A 106 16.14 -19.62 19.59
CA ALA A 106 16.60 -18.55 18.71
C ALA A 106 17.14 -17.43 19.60
N ASP A 107 18.41 -17.11 19.40
CA ASP A 107 19.00 -15.81 19.70
C ASP A 107 17.95 -14.73 19.35
N GLU A 108 17.74 -13.74 20.22
CA GLU A 108 16.67 -12.74 20.19
C GLU A 108 16.63 -11.84 18.93
N SER A 109 17.51 -12.05 17.98
CA SER A 109 17.45 -11.46 16.66
C SER A 109 16.57 -12.32 15.75
N GLN A 110 15.39 -11.83 15.37
CA GLN A 110 14.60 -12.42 14.27
C GLN A 110 15.53 -12.66 13.09
N PRO A 111 15.57 -13.87 12.51
CA PRO A 111 16.42 -14.12 11.36
C PRO A 111 16.01 -13.15 10.24
N THR A 112 16.96 -12.31 9.85
CA THR A 112 16.76 -11.37 8.74
C THR A 112 16.74 -12.15 7.43
N TYR A 113 15.62 -12.07 6.71
CA TYR A 113 15.46 -12.65 5.37
C TYR A 113 15.35 -11.53 4.34
N PRO A 114 16.46 -10.90 3.94
CA PRO A 114 16.41 -9.87 2.92
C PRO A 114 15.86 -10.48 1.62
N PRO A 115 14.97 -9.78 0.92
CA PRO A 115 14.50 -10.25 -0.37
C PRO A 115 15.66 -10.42 -1.35
N GLU A 116 15.53 -11.36 -2.28
CA GLU A 116 16.51 -11.53 -3.35
C GLU A 116 16.76 -10.18 -4.07
N PRO A 117 18.00 -9.87 -4.52
CA PRO A 117 18.34 -8.56 -5.08
C PRO A 117 17.42 -8.10 -6.21
N HIS A 118 16.96 -9.04 -7.04
CA HIS A 118 16.02 -8.76 -8.12
C HIS A 118 14.66 -8.31 -7.59
N ILE A 119 14.14 -8.97 -6.55
CA ILE A 119 12.87 -8.62 -5.91
C ILE A 119 12.98 -7.28 -5.18
N ALA A 120 14.10 -7.03 -4.50
CA ALA A 120 14.36 -5.73 -3.89
C ALA A 120 14.32 -4.60 -4.93
N ALA A 121 14.85 -4.83 -6.14
CA ALA A 121 14.78 -3.86 -7.24
C ALA A 121 13.34 -3.63 -7.73
N LEU A 122 12.50 -4.68 -7.80
CA LEU A 122 11.08 -4.54 -8.17
C LEU A 122 10.28 -3.81 -7.08
N LEU A 123 10.56 -4.07 -5.80
CA LEU A 123 9.92 -3.38 -4.66
C LEU A 123 10.22 -1.88 -4.62
N GLN A 124 11.38 -1.46 -5.11
CA GLN A 124 11.80 -0.05 -5.17
C GLN A 124 11.29 0.68 -6.42
N ARG A 125 10.79 -0.04 -7.42
CA ARG A 125 10.34 0.57 -8.67
C ARG A 125 8.96 1.21 -8.49
N PRO A 126 8.71 2.40 -9.05
CA PRO A 126 7.38 3.00 -9.09
C PRO A 126 6.34 2.06 -9.74
N LEU A 127 5.12 2.03 -9.19
CA LEU A 127 4.08 1.08 -9.60
C LEU A 127 3.69 1.22 -11.07
N ASP A 128 3.69 2.43 -11.60
CA ASP A 128 3.36 2.76 -12.99
C ASP A 128 4.45 2.33 -14.01
N GLN A 129 5.62 1.90 -13.51
CA GLN A 129 6.72 1.38 -14.32
C GLN A 129 6.84 -0.16 -14.25
N LEU A 130 6.02 -0.81 -13.43
CA LEU A 130 5.97 -2.25 -13.35
C LEU A 130 5.04 -2.81 -14.42
N THR A 131 5.57 -3.72 -15.25
CA THR A 131 4.75 -4.45 -16.22
C THR A 131 3.93 -5.54 -15.52
N ALA A 132 2.92 -6.07 -16.21
CA ALA A 132 2.15 -7.21 -15.73
C ALA A 132 3.04 -8.43 -15.42
N ASN A 133 4.11 -8.62 -16.21
CA ASN A 133 5.08 -9.69 -15.95
C ASN A 133 5.93 -9.41 -14.71
N ASP A 134 6.40 -8.18 -14.52
CA ASP A 134 7.14 -7.78 -13.30
C ASP A 134 6.27 -8.02 -12.05
N MET A 135 4.98 -7.64 -12.09
CA MET A 135 4.04 -7.85 -10.99
C MET A 135 3.79 -9.34 -10.73
N ALA A 136 3.62 -10.14 -11.76
CA ALA A 136 3.43 -11.57 -11.61
C ALA A 136 4.69 -12.25 -11.05
N GLU A 137 5.88 -11.85 -11.48
CA GLU A 137 7.15 -12.33 -10.95
C GLU A 137 7.35 -11.93 -9.49
N LEU A 138 7.05 -10.66 -9.15
CA LEU A 138 7.08 -10.18 -7.78
C LEU A 138 6.22 -11.04 -6.86
N TRP A 139 4.95 -11.29 -7.24
CA TRP A 139 4.04 -12.09 -6.43
C TRP A 139 4.39 -13.58 -6.40
N LEU A 140 4.95 -14.13 -7.48
CA LEU A 140 5.51 -15.47 -7.48
C LEU A 140 6.55 -15.63 -6.37
N LYS A 141 7.52 -14.72 -6.33
CA LYS A 141 8.63 -14.75 -5.38
C LYS A 141 8.21 -14.44 -3.94
N ILE A 142 7.34 -13.47 -3.74
CA ILE A 142 6.75 -13.17 -2.43
C ILE A 142 6.02 -14.41 -1.88
N ALA A 143 5.21 -15.06 -2.71
CA ALA A 143 4.50 -16.27 -2.30
C ALA A 143 5.43 -17.47 -2.03
N GLU A 144 6.49 -17.65 -2.82
CA GLU A 144 7.54 -18.64 -2.57
C GLU A 144 8.25 -18.37 -1.22
N GLN A 145 8.58 -17.12 -0.93
CA GLN A 145 9.19 -16.70 0.33
C GLN A 145 8.24 -16.98 1.52
N ALA A 146 6.97 -16.55 1.41
CA ALA A 146 5.96 -16.78 2.44
C ALA A 146 5.75 -18.27 2.73
N ARG A 147 5.76 -19.11 1.68
CA ARG A 147 5.56 -20.56 1.80
C ARG A 147 6.76 -21.28 2.45
N ARG A 148 7.98 -20.85 2.11
CA ARG A 148 9.23 -21.45 2.61
C ARG A 148 9.59 -21.00 4.01
N LEU A 149 9.46 -19.70 4.28
CA LEU A 149 9.98 -19.04 5.50
C LEU A 149 8.87 -18.58 6.45
N GLY A 150 7.60 -18.73 6.05
CA GLY A 150 6.45 -18.21 6.78
C GLY A 150 6.12 -16.76 6.41
N ILE A 151 4.90 -16.36 6.75
CA ILE A 151 4.34 -15.03 6.38
C ILE A 151 5.13 -13.87 7.03
N LEU A 152 5.66 -14.05 8.23
CA LEU A 152 6.46 -13.02 8.91
C LEU A 152 7.73 -12.63 8.14
N SER A 153 8.26 -13.53 7.30
CA SER A 153 9.41 -13.19 6.45
C SER A 153 9.11 -12.05 5.45
N LEU A 154 7.84 -11.77 5.20
CA LEU A 154 7.40 -10.68 4.32
C LEU A 154 7.51 -9.29 4.96
N GLU A 155 7.69 -9.18 6.30
CA GLU A 155 7.82 -7.90 7.00
C GLU A 155 8.97 -7.06 6.41
N GLN A 156 10.12 -7.67 6.18
CA GLN A 156 11.27 -6.99 5.58
C GLN A 156 11.02 -6.57 4.10
N SER A 157 10.29 -7.40 3.35
CA SER A 157 9.91 -7.06 1.98
C SER A 157 8.91 -5.90 1.96
N ALA A 158 8.00 -5.85 2.93
CA ALA A 158 7.06 -4.74 3.11
C ALA A 158 7.80 -3.43 3.43
N ASP A 159 8.77 -3.46 4.34
CA ASP A 159 9.57 -2.28 4.71
C ASP A 159 10.38 -1.73 3.53
N GLN A 160 10.84 -2.61 2.63
CA GLN A 160 11.57 -2.22 1.44
C GLN A 160 10.67 -1.72 0.30
N ALA A 161 9.36 -1.95 0.35
CA ALA A 161 8.47 -1.49 -0.71
C ALA A 161 8.40 0.04 -0.75
N ALA A 162 8.81 0.64 -1.87
CA ALA A 162 8.71 2.08 -2.08
C ALA A 162 7.25 2.54 -2.19
N ASN A 163 6.39 1.73 -2.82
CA ASN A 163 4.98 2.05 -2.97
C ASN A 163 4.21 1.84 -1.65
N PRO A 164 3.56 2.89 -1.09
CA PRO A 164 2.84 2.79 0.19
C PRO A 164 1.66 1.81 0.17
N PHE A 165 0.98 1.66 -0.97
CA PHE A 165 -0.14 0.73 -1.10
C PHE A 165 0.33 -0.73 -1.09
N LEU A 166 1.44 -1.05 -1.78
CA LEU A 166 2.06 -2.38 -1.76
C LEU A 166 2.56 -2.71 -0.34
N ARG A 167 3.21 -1.75 0.32
CA ARG A 167 3.67 -1.90 1.71
C ARG A 167 2.52 -2.22 2.66
N GLU A 168 1.43 -1.46 2.58
CA GLU A 168 0.24 -1.70 3.39
C GLU A 168 -0.39 -3.06 3.10
N ALA A 169 -0.53 -3.42 1.82
CA ALA A 169 -1.07 -4.71 1.40
C ALA A 169 -0.27 -5.88 1.99
N MET A 170 1.07 -5.84 1.93
CA MET A 170 1.94 -6.85 2.52
C MET A 170 1.84 -6.87 4.06
N ASN A 171 1.76 -5.71 4.71
CA ASN A 171 1.57 -5.62 6.15
C ASN A 171 0.26 -6.27 6.61
N LEU A 172 -0.84 -6.15 5.86
CA LEU A 172 -2.09 -6.84 6.16
C LEU A 172 -1.95 -8.37 6.14
N VAL A 173 -1.11 -8.90 5.23
CA VAL A 173 -0.77 -10.34 5.22
C VAL A 173 0.05 -10.73 6.46
N VAL A 174 1.09 -9.95 6.77
CA VAL A 174 1.97 -10.17 7.94
C VAL A 174 1.17 -10.12 9.24
N ASP A 175 0.16 -9.25 9.32
CA ASP A 175 -0.75 -9.15 10.48
C ASP A 175 -1.81 -10.27 10.54
N GLY A 176 -1.84 -11.17 9.56
CA GLY A 176 -2.78 -12.28 9.54
C GLY A 176 -4.21 -11.90 9.21
N THR A 177 -4.42 -10.73 8.58
CA THR A 177 -5.76 -10.26 8.19
C THR A 177 -6.44 -11.23 7.22
N GLU A 178 -7.74 -11.47 7.41
CA GLU A 178 -8.51 -12.38 6.56
C GLU A 178 -8.52 -11.89 5.08
N PRO A 179 -8.35 -12.79 4.08
CA PRO A 179 -8.27 -12.41 2.65
C PRO A 179 -9.42 -11.53 2.17
N LYS A 180 -10.65 -11.80 2.60
CA LYS A 180 -11.82 -10.98 2.25
C LYS A 180 -11.70 -9.56 2.80
N MET A 181 -11.27 -9.42 4.05
CA MET A 181 -11.06 -8.11 4.69
C MET A 181 -9.94 -7.32 4.01
N ILE A 182 -8.85 -7.98 3.60
CA ILE A 182 -7.77 -7.36 2.82
C ILE A 182 -8.35 -6.77 1.53
N ARG A 183 -9.14 -7.54 0.79
CA ARG A 183 -9.80 -7.07 -0.44
C ARG A 183 -10.65 -5.84 -0.18
N ASP A 184 -11.58 -5.93 0.77
CA ASP A 184 -12.54 -4.86 1.05
C ASP A 184 -11.85 -3.56 1.48
N LEU A 185 -10.80 -3.65 2.31
CA LEU A 185 -10.01 -2.49 2.76
C LEU A 185 -9.25 -1.85 1.60
N LEU A 186 -8.49 -2.63 0.85
CA LEU A 186 -7.64 -2.13 -0.22
C LEU A 186 -8.46 -1.61 -1.40
N GLN A 187 -9.56 -2.29 -1.80
CA GLN A 187 -10.47 -1.78 -2.83
C GLN A 187 -11.15 -0.48 -2.40
N THR A 188 -11.60 -0.40 -1.15
CA THR A 188 -12.20 0.83 -0.63
C THR A 188 -11.18 1.98 -0.67
N ARG A 189 -9.94 1.75 -0.26
CA ARG A 189 -8.88 2.76 -0.33
C ARG A 189 -8.57 3.19 -1.76
N LEU A 190 -8.46 2.23 -2.68
CA LEU A 190 -8.24 2.51 -4.10
C LEU A 190 -9.35 3.39 -4.68
N GLN A 191 -10.61 2.97 -4.52
CA GLN A 191 -11.76 3.61 -5.15
C GLN A 191 -12.18 4.94 -4.49
N ARG A 192 -12.00 5.08 -3.17
CA ARG A 192 -12.48 6.27 -2.44
C ARG A 192 -11.40 7.30 -2.13
N ALA A 193 -10.12 6.91 -2.15
CA ALA A 193 -9.02 7.82 -1.84
C ALA A 193 -8.07 8.01 -3.03
N ILE A 194 -7.45 6.93 -3.53
CA ILE A 194 -6.34 7.05 -4.49
C ILE A 194 -6.83 7.56 -5.85
N LEU A 195 -7.75 6.85 -6.49
CA LEU A 195 -8.22 7.23 -7.84
C LEU A 195 -8.92 8.59 -7.89
N PRO A 196 -9.80 8.97 -6.93
CA PRO A 196 -10.39 10.31 -6.94
C PRO A 196 -9.36 11.43 -6.78
N GLN A 197 -8.37 11.26 -5.89
CA GLN A 197 -7.30 12.25 -5.71
C GLN A 197 -6.47 12.45 -6.98
N LEU A 198 -6.09 11.36 -7.65
CA LEU A 198 -5.32 11.42 -8.90
C LEU A 198 -6.13 12.05 -10.03
N ARG A 199 -7.42 11.71 -10.14
CA ARG A 199 -8.32 12.30 -11.11
C ARG A 199 -8.50 13.80 -10.89
N THR A 200 -8.77 14.22 -9.65
CA THR A 200 -8.92 15.63 -9.30
C THR A 200 -7.66 16.41 -9.63
N ARG A 201 -6.48 15.88 -9.28
CA ARG A 201 -5.18 16.47 -9.61
C ARG A 201 -5.01 16.67 -11.13
N GLY A 202 -5.32 15.64 -11.91
CA GLY A 202 -5.28 15.73 -13.36
C GLY A 202 -6.23 16.77 -13.93
N LEU A 203 -7.47 16.83 -13.43
CA LEU A 203 -8.45 17.85 -13.85
C LEU A 203 -7.99 19.27 -13.51
N ILE A 204 -7.41 19.51 -12.33
CA ILE A 204 -6.84 20.81 -11.95
C ILE A 204 -5.74 21.23 -12.94
N ILE A 205 -4.85 20.31 -13.33
CA ILE A 205 -3.78 20.59 -14.31
C ILE A 205 -4.37 20.93 -15.68
N ILE A 206 -5.29 20.11 -16.18
CA ILE A 206 -5.91 20.28 -17.51
C ILE A 206 -6.64 21.62 -17.58
N GLU A 207 -7.54 21.87 -16.62
CA GLU A 207 -8.34 23.09 -16.57
C GLU A 207 -7.47 24.36 -16.42
N GLY A 208 -6.42 24.26 -15.56
CA GLY A 208 -5.47 25.34 -15.37
C GLY A 208 -4.73 25.70 -16.65
N LEU A 209 -4.18 24.71 -17.37
CA LEU A 209 -3.45 24.94 -18.61
C LEU A 209 -4.34 25.54 -19.72
N ILE A 210 -5.57 25.04 -19.86
CA ILE A 210 -6.54 25.56 -20.83
C ILE A 210 -6.92 27.00 -20.50
N SER A 211 -7.19 27.30 -19.24
CA SER A 211 -7.53 28.64 -18.76
C SER A 211 -6.38 29.63 -18.97
N ILE A 212 -5.13 29.19 -18.76
CA ILE A 212 -3.92 29.98 -19.02
C ILE A 212 -3.80 30.26 -20.53
N GLN A 213 -3.96 29.26 -21.36
CA GLN A 213 -3.90 29.39 -22.81
C GLN A 213 -4.99 30.32 -23.34
N ALA A 214 -6.19 30.28 -22.75
CA ALA A 214 -7.31 31.20 -23.08
C ALA A 214 -7.06 32.63 -22.58
N GLY A 215 -6.01 32.90 -21.80
CA GLY A 215 -5.65 34.22 -21.28
C GLY A 215 -6.57 34.70 -20.14
N TYR A 216 -7.25 33.82 -19.44
CA TYR A 216 -8.12 34.21 -18.32
C TYR A 216 -7.35 34.91 -17.19
N ASN A 217 -8.09 35.72 -16.42
CA ASN A 217 -7.50 36.41 -15.27
C ASN A 217 -7.04 35.38 -14.20
N PRO A 218 -5.82 35.50 -13.64
CA PRO A 218 -5.32 34.57 -12.62
C PRO A 218 -6.27 34.38 -11.42
N GLY A 219 -6.98 35.41 -11.00
CA GLY A 219 -7.99 35.31 -9.94
C GLY A 219 -9.22 34.47 -10.34
N ILE A 220 -9.62 34.54 -11.63
CA ILE A 220 -10.71 33.71 -12.16
C ILE A 220 -10.24 32.24 -12.26
N ILE A 221 -9.01 32.01 -12.76
CA ILE A 221 -8.40 30.67 -12.83
C ILE A 221 -8.38 30.03 -11.44
N ARG A 222 -7.88 30.79 -10.43
CA ARG A 222 -7.86 30.31 -9.05
C ARG A 222 -9.25 29.88 -8.57
N HIS A 223 -10.24 30.72 -8.75
CA HIS A 223 -11.62 30.44 -8.33
C HIS A 223 -12.21 29.19 -9.03
N GLN A 224 -11.93 29.01 -10.33
CA GLN A 224 -12.34 27.80 -11.07
C GLN A 224 -11.66 26.54 -10.55
N LEU A 225 -10.35 26.62 -10.30
CA LEU A 225 -9.57 25.47 -9.82
C LEU A 225 -9.91 25.09 -8.37
N ASP A 226 -10.13 26.09 -7.49
CA ASP A 226 -10.58 25.86 -6.11
C ASP A 226 -11.91 25.09 -6.09
N ALA A 227 -12.83 25.37 -7.01
CA ALA A 227 -14.12 24.68 -7.11
C ALA A 227 -14.01 23.18 -7.46
N LEU A 228 -12.90 22.73 -8.05
CA LEU A 228 -12.71 21.32 -8.42
C LEU A 228 -12.43 20.41 -7.22
N TYR A 229 -11.89 20.92 -6.11
CA TYR A 229 -11.55 20.11 -4.93
C TYR A 229 -12.19 20.60 -3.63
N ALA A 230 -12.83 21.78 -3.63
CA ALA A 230 -13.52 22.32 -2.48
C ALA A 230 -14.78 21.50 -2.17
N THR A 231 -14.63 20.43 -1.40
CA THR A 231 -15.73 19.80 -0.69
C THR A 231 -15.99 20.58 0.60
N GLN A 232 -16.88 21.60 0.56
CA GLN A 232 -17.53 22.21 1.73
C GLN A 232 -16.60 22.84 2.80
N SER A 233 -15.57 23.58 2.41
CA SER A 233 -14.92 24.52 3.32
C SER A 233 -15.31 25.94 2.93
N GLU A 234 -16.12 26.58 3.76
CA GLU A 234 -16.67 27.93 3.55
C GLU A 234 -15.66 29.09 3.70
N GLU A 235 -14.38 28.83 3.77
CA GLU A 235 -13.36 29.89 3.84
C GLU A 235 -12.57 29.94 2.53
N LEU A 236 -12.91 30.92 1.70
CA LEU A 236 -12.06 31.36 0.58
C LEU A 236 -10.74 31.86 1.15
N PRO A 237 -9.58 31.26 0.80
CA PRO A 237 -8.30 31.77 1.27
C PRO A 237 -8.10 33.18 0.73
N GLN A 238 -7.90 34.11 1.64
CA GLN A 238 -7.58 35.51 1.31
C GLN A 238 -6.26 35.53 0.53
N SER A 239 -6.29 36.08 -0.67
CA SER A 239 -5.13 36.27 -1.52
C SER A 239 -4.05 37.05 -0.80
N ALA A 240 -2.99 36.39 -0.37
CA ALA A 240 -1.75 37.07 -0.04
C ALA A 240 -1.24 37.73 -1.34
N GLN A 241 -1.09 39.06 -1.34
CA GLN A 241 -0.36 39.79 -2.37
C GLN A 241 1.11 39.38 -2.29
N ALA A 242 1.46 38.34 -3.02
CA ALA A 242 2.83 37.86 -3.15
C ALA A 242 3.54 38.63 -4.27
N ALA A 243 4.87 38.69 -4.17
CA ALA A 243 5.76 39.18 -5.23
C ALA A 243 5.40 38.55 -6.56
N GLN A 244 5.59 39.29 -7.66
CA GLN A 244 5.28 38.77 -9.00
C GLN A 244 6.18 37.56 -9.30
N PRO A 245 5.63 36.34 -9.45
CA PRO A 245 6.43 35.14 -9.68
C PRO A 245 7.13 35.23 -11.04
N THR A 246 8.32 34.64 -11.12
CA THR A 246 9.07 34.52 -12.36
C THR A 246 9.12 33.06 -12.81
N ALA A 247 9.32 32.81 -14.11
CA ALA A 247 9.48 31.45 -14.64
C ALA A 247 10.64 30.70 -13.97
N ILE A 248 11.71 31.41 -13.62
CA ILE A 248 12.90 30.84 -12.94
C ILE A 248 12.52 30.33 -11.54
N GLU A 249 11.77 31.12 -10.76
CA GLU A 249 11.32 30.71 -9.41
C GLU A 249 10.40 29.50 -9.46
N LEU A 250 9.47 29.45 -10.40
CA LEU A 250 8.57 28.30 -10.60
C LEU A 250 9.34 27.06 -11.06
N SER A 251 10.32 27.22 -11.96
CA SER A 251 11.16 26.08 -12.39
C SER A 251 12.02 25.54 -11.23
N ALA A 252 12.50 26.41 -10.34
CA ALA A 252 13.23 25.99 -9.15
C ALA A 252 12.35 25.22 -8.16
N LEU A 253 11.08 25.63 -7.99
CA LEU A 253 10.11 24.92 -7.18
C LEU A 253 9.85 23.50 -7.74
N LEU A 254 9.64 23.39 -9.05
CA LEU A 254 9.39 22.11 -9.74
C LEU A 254 10.58 21.14 -9.69
N ARG A 255 11.80 21.64 -9.53
CA ARG A 255 13.00 20.81 -9.32
C ARG A 255 13.12 20.30 -7.88
N GLN A 256 12.53 21.00 -6.91
CA GLN A 256 12.61 20.65 -5.48
C GLN A 256 11.50 19.70 -5.03
N GLN A 257 10.32 19.81 -5.64
CA GLN A 257 9.12 19.05 -5.25
C GLN A 257 8.38 18.57 -6.49
N THR A 258 7.99 17.28 -6.50
CA THR A 258 7.18 16.73 -7.59
C THR A 258 5.73 17.22 -7.49
N LEU A 259 5.05 17.29 -8.64
CA LEU A 259 3.63 17.69 -8.69
C LEU A 259 2.73 16.72 -7.89
N GLN A 260 3.14 15.49 -7.75
CA GLN A 260 2.39 14.47 -6.99
C GLN A 260 2.48 14.68 -5.47
N GLU A 261 3.57 15.25 -4.97
CA GLU A 261 3.77 15.56 -3.55
C GLU A 261 3.08 16.84 -3.12
N MET A 262 2.77 17.74 -4.05
CA MET A 262 2.05 18.98 -3.77
C MET A 262 0.62 18.65 -3.28
N ASN A 263 0.14 19.37 -2.27
CA ASN A 263 -1.29 19.37 -1.98
C ASN A 263 -2.07 20.18 -3.05
N PHE A 264 -3.40 20.13 -3.03
CA PHE A 264 -4.21 20.81 -4.06
C PHE A 264 -4.04 22.33 -4.02
N ASP A 265 -3.91 22.95 -2.84
CA ASP A 265 -3.68 24.40 -2.72
C ASP A 265 -2.34 24.80 -3.36
N GLN A 266 -1.29 24.04 -3.12
CA GLN A 266 0.02 24.28 -3.74
C GLN A 266 -0.03 24.15 -5.26
N LEU A 267 -0.76 23.14 -5.77
CA LEU A 267 -0.93 22.95 -7.21
C LEU A 267 -1.74 24.09 -7.86
N VAL A 268 -2.81 24.55 -7.21
CA VAL A 268 -3.61 25.70 -7.66
C VAL A 268 -2.80 26.99 -7.60
N ASN A 269 -2.00 27.19 -6.55
CA ASN A 269 -1.08 28.32 -6.47
C ASN A 269 -0.08 28.31 -7.64
N LEU A 270 0.56 27.17 -7.90
CA LEU A 270 1.48 27.01 -9.03
C LEU A 270 0.83 27.41 -10.36
N LEU A 271 -0.37 26.89 -10.67
CA LEU A 271 -1.07 27.23 -11.91
C LEU A 271 -1.51 28.69 -11.99
N THR A 272 -1.90 29.26 -10.85
CA THR A 272 -2.22 30.69 -10.74
C THR A 272 -0.98 31.54 -11.01
N ASP A 273 0.16 31.19 -10.44
CA ASP A 273 1.45 31.86 -10.64
C ASP A 273 1.93 31.71 -12.08
N MET A 274 1.74 30.54 -12.70
CA MET A 274 1.99 30.34 -14.13
C MET A 274 1.14 31.27 -14.98
N ALA A 275 -0.14 31.49 -14.63
CA ALA A 275 -0.99 32.44 -15.34
C ALA A 275 -0.46 33.89 -15.23
N ILE A 276 0.10 34.29 -14.07
CA ILE A 276 0.76 35.58 -13.89
C ILE A 276 2.00 35.68 -14.76
N VAL A 277 2.84 34.65 -14.78
CA VAL A 277 4.05 34.59 -15.63
C VAL A 277 3.66 34.69 -17.12
N ALA A 278 2.66 33.94 -17.56
CA ALA A 278 2.19 33.98 -18.95
C ALA A 278 1.75 35.39 -19.38
N ARG A 279 1.09 36.13 -18.49
CA ARG A 279 0.67 37.52 -18.76
C ARG A 279 1.81 38.52 -18.79
N ASN A 280 2.81 38.35 -17.94
CA ASN A 280 3.90 39.31 -17.77
C ASN A 280 5.08 39.04 -18.72
N GLN A 281 5.38 37.77 -18.97
CA GLN A 281 6.56 37.32 -19.72
C GLN A 281 6.20 36.60 -21.05
N GLY A 282 4.93 36.30 -21.26
CA GLY A 282 4.46 35.51 -22.39
C GLY A 282 4.52 33.99 -22.12
N ILE A 283 3.81 33.24 -22.97
CA ILE A 283 3.74 31.75 -22.86
C ILE A 283 5.12 31.11 -23.15
N ASP A 284 5.97 31.76 -23.94
CA ASP A 284 7.31 31.25 -24.28
C ASP A 284 8.20 31.04 -23.04
N ALA A 285 7.91 31.77 -21.93
CA ALA A 285 8.59 31.57 -20.64
C ALA A 285 8.37 30.17 -20.02
N PHE A 286 7.36 29.43 -20.49
CA PHE A 286 7.10 28.05 -20.02
C PHE A 286 8.12 27.02 -20.50
N ALA A 287 8.97 27.36 -21.46
CA ALA A 287 10.07 26.49 -21.86
C ALA A 287 11.02 26.14 -20.67
N GLU A 288 11.20 27.07 -19.72
CA GLU A 288 11.98 26.81 -18.51
C GLU A 288 11.28 25.84 -17.54
N LEU A 289 9.96 25.92 -17.44
CA LEU A 289 9.17 25.00 -16.61
C LEU A 289 9.16 23.59 -17.23
N LEU A 290 9.05 23.52 -18.55
CA LEU A 290 9.11 22.26 -19.28
C LEU A 290 10.43 21.52 -19.02
N ALA A 291 11.57 22.21 -19.09
CA ALA A 291 12.87 21.65 -18.79
C ALA A 291 12.99 21.16 -17.31
N ALA A 292 12.29 21.82 -16.37
CA ALA A 292 12.25 21.39 -14.98
C ALA A 292 11.45 20.08 -14.76
N LEU A 293 10.51 19.78 -15.65
CA LEU A 293 9.65 18.60 -15.58
C LEU A 293 10.19 17.36 -16.31
N GLU A 294 11.34 17.45 -17.01
CA GLU A 294 11.90 16.33 -17.80
C GLU A 294 12.10 15.03 -17.00
N ASN A 295 12.40 15.14 -15.72
CA ASN A 295 12.65 14.00 -14.84
C ASN A 295 11.41 13.51 -14.09
N GLY A 296 10.28 14.23 -14.17
CA GLY A 296 9.01 13.86 -13.54
C GLY A 296 8.36 12.70 -14.30
N ARG A 297 8.15 11.58 -13.60
CA ARG A 297 7.56 10.36 -14.19
C ARG A 297 6.18 10.04 -13.66
N ASP A 298 5.70 10.81 -12.68
CA ASP A 298 4.35 10.68 -12.15
C ASP A 298 3.30 11.25 -13.13
N ILE A 299 2.05 10.79 -12.98
CA ILE A 299 0.93 11.16 -13.88
C ILE A 299 0.76 12.69 -13.98
N ALA A 300 0.88 13.40 -12.85
CA ALA A 300 0.69 14.84 -12.80
C ALA A 300 1.80 15.58 -13.58
N SER A 301 3.06 15.16 -13.40
CA SER A 301 4.22 15.73 -14.11
C SER A 301 4.16 15.44 -15.61
N GLU A 302 3.74 14.25 -16.00
CA GLU A 302 3.54 13.90 -17.42
C GLU A 302 2.42 14.71 -18.08
N LEU A 303 1.27 14.88 -17.41
CA LEU A 303 0.16 15.69 -17.91
C LEU A 303 0.59 17.16 -18.04
N MET A 304 1.26 17.71 -17.04
CA MET A 304 1.75 19.08 -17.07
C MET A 304 2.74 19.26 -18.22
N ARG A 305 3.71 18.37 -18.37
CA ARG A 305 4.72 18.42 -19.43
C ARG A 305 4.08 18.35 -20.82
N CYS A 306 3.21 17.37 -21.07
CA CYS A 306 2.53 17.22 -22.34
C CYS A 306 1.64 18.44 -22.65
N GLY A 307 0.93 18.96 -21.64
CA GLY A 307 0.11 20.15 -21.83
C GLY A 307 0.93 21.41 -22.10
N LEU A 308 2.07 21.61 -21.42
CA LEU A 308 2.98 22.72 -21.68
C LEU A 308 3.59 22.66 -23.10
N ASP A 309 3.99 21.47 -23.57
CA ASP A 309 4.46 21.26 -24.95
C ASP A 309 3.40 21.73 -25.96
N MET A 310 2.17 21.24 -25.80
CA MET A 310 1.06 21.60 -26.72
C MET A 310 0.71 23.10 -26.65
N VAL A 311 0.80 23.72 -25.47
CA VAL A 311 0.57 25.16 -25.28
C VAL A 311 1.65 25.99 -25.97
N LEU A 312 2.92 25.59 -25.84
CA LEU A 312 4.06 26.22 -26.53
C LEU A 312 3.97 26.09 -28.06
N GLU A 313 3.49 24.95 -28.55
CA GLU A 313 3.22 24.70 -29.97
C GLU A 313 1.97 25.45 -30.49
N LYS A 314 1.24 26.16 -29.62
CA LYS A 314 0.00 26.87 -29.93
C LYS A 314 -1.09 25.96 -30.47
N THR A 315 -1.15 24.72 -29.99
CA THR A 315 -2.20 23.77 -30.34
C THR A 315 -3.56 24.30 -29.90
N ASP A 316 -4.61 24.00 -30.65
CA ASP A 316 -5.97 24.40 -30.30
C ASP A 316 -6.41 23.92 -28.92
N PRO A 317 -6.99 24.77 -28.03
CA PRO A 317 -7.34 24.40 -26.65
C PRO A 317 -8.25 23.17 -26.52
N VAL A 318 -9.17 22.97 -27.47
CA VAL A 318 -10.06 21.78 -27.47
C VAL A 318 -9.27 20.52 -27.78
N GLN A 319 -8.24 20.62 -28.63
CA GLN A 319 -7.34 19.47 -28.88
C GLN A 319 -6.44 19.19 -27.69
N VAL A 320 -5.92 20.23 -27.02
CA VAL A 320 -5.15 20.10 -25.77
C VAL A 320 -5.99 19.37 -24.72
N GLN A 321 -7.20 19.84 -24.46
CA GLN A 321 -8.11 19.22 -23.51
C GLN A 321 -8.33 17.75 -23.81
N LYS A 322 -8.74 17.42 -25.02
CA LYS A 322 -9.06 16.05 -25.43
C LYS A 322 -7.84 15.12 -25.31
N ALA A 323 -6.65 15.60 -25.69
CA ALA A 323 -5.42 14.82 -25.62
C ALA A 323 -5.06 14.51 -24.15
N LEU A 324 -5.08 15.53 -23.28
CA LEU A 324 -4.74 15.38 -21.87
C LEU A 324 -5.77 14.53 -21.11
N GLU A 325 -7.06 14.70 -21.36
CA GLU A 325 -8.13 13.87 -20.78
C GLU A 325 -7.95 12.40 -21.19
N THR A 326 -7.66 12.14 -22.47
CA THR A 326 -7.40 10.79 -22.96
C THR A 326 -6.16 10.18 -22.31
N GLN A 327 -5.07 10.93 -22.23
CA GLN A 327 -3.83 10.48 -21.57
C GLN A 327 -4.08 10.19 -20.09
N MET A 328 -4.77 11.10 -19.39
CA MET A 328 -5.13 10.90 -17.97
C MET A 328 -5.93 9.61 -17.77
N GLN A 329 -6.95 9.38 -18.61
CA GLN A 329 -7.80 8.21 -18.49
C GLN A 329 -6.99 6.91 -18.68
N VAL A 330 -6.16 6.83 -19.70
CA VAL A 330 -5.30 5.65 -19.97
C VAL A 330 -4.34 5.39 -18.80
N ARG A 331 -3.75 6.46 -18.24
CA ARG A 331 -2.81 6.33 -17.11
C ARG A 331 -3.53 5.90 -15.83
N LEU A 332 -4.73 6.42 -15.55
CA LEU A 332 -5.54 6.01 -14.41
C LEU A 332 -5.99 4.55 -14.50
N GLU A 333 -6.43 4.10 -15.68
CA GLU A 333 -6.80 2.71 -15.92
C GLU A 333 -5.61 1.76 -15.73
N GLY A 334 -4.44 2.12 -16.25
CA GLY A 334 -3.21 1.35 -16.04
C GLY A 334 -2.82 1.25 -14.55
N LEU A 335 -2.94 2.36 -13.83
CA LEU A 335 -2.63 2.39 -12.41
C LEU A 335 -3.66 1.63 -11.57
N GLU A 336 -4.96 1.72 -11.92
CA GLU A 336 -6.02 0.92 -11.29
C GLU A 336 -5.75 -0.58 -11.46
N LYS A 337 -5.44 -1.03 -12.67
CA LYS A 337 -5.05 -2.43 -12.95
C LYS A 337 -3.85 -2.86 -12.09
N ALA A 338 -2.81 -2.04 -12.00
CA ALA A 338 -1.64 -2.34 -11.18
C ALA A 338 -1.99 -2.50 -9.68
N HIS A 339 -2.87 -1.65 -9.14
CA HIS A 339 -3.35 -1.80 -7.77
C HIS A 339 -4.21 -3.05 -7.58
N LEU A 340 -5.08 -3.38 -8.55
CA LEU A 340 -5.86 -4.62 -8.52
C LEU A 340 -4.96 -5.86 -8.55
N MET A 341 -3.85 -5.84 -9.30
CA MET A 341 -2.85 -6.91 -9.28
C MET A 341 -2.20 -7.07 -7.90
N ILE A 342 -1.97 -5.98 -7.17
CA ILE A 342 -1.49 -6.04 -5.78
C ILE A 342 -2.56 -6.71 -4.90
N ILE A 343 -3.82 -6.31 -5.01
CA ILE A 343 -4.91 -6.87 -4.21
C ILE A 343 -5.05 -8.38 -4.46
N GLU A 344 -5.04 -8.82 -5.71
CA GLU A 344 -5.12 -10.25 -6.04
C GLU A 344 -3.89 -11.02 -5.52
N GLY A 345 -2.69 -10.49 -5.74
CA GLY A 345 -1.46 -11.12 -5.28
C GLY A 345 -1.43 -11.31 -3.76
N VAL A 346 -1.75 -10.26 -3.01
CA VAL A 346 -1.72 -10.29 -1.54
C VAL A 346 -2.78 -11.21 -0.96
N MET A 347 -4.01 -11.17 -1.50
CA MET A 347 -5.11 -12.04 -1.07
C MET A 347 -4.80 -13.52 -1.23
N HIS A 348 -4.29 -13.89 -2.41
CA HIS A 348 -4.00 -15.27 -2.71
C HIS A 348 -2.76 -15.78 -1.96
N THR A 349 -1.80 -14.90 -1.68
CA THR A 349 -0.66 -15.21 -0.79
C THR A 349 -1.16 -15.49 0.63
N GLN A 350 -2.06 -14.67 1.16
CA GLN A 350 -2.67 -14.88 2.47
C GLN A 350 -3.51 -16.19 2.52
N ALA A 351 -4.21 -16.51 1.45
CA ALA A 351 -4.97 -17.76 1.33
C ALA A 351 -4.08 -19.02 1.17
N GLY A 352 -2.76 -18.86 1.05
CA GLY A 352 -1.81 -19.97 0.92
C GLY A 352 -1.86 -20.71 -0.43
N LYS A 353 -2.34 -20.06 -1.50
CA LYS A 353 -2.39 -20.65 -2.84
C LYS A 353 -0.99 -20.97 -3.40
N ASP A 354 -0.95 -21.80 -4.44
CA ASP A 354 0.30 -22.11 -5.12
C ASP A 354 0.92 -20.85 -5.76
N PRO A 355 2.23 -20.59 -5.59
CA PRO A 355 2.88 -19.40 -6.11
C PRO A 355 2.72 -19.21 -7.63
N LYS A 356 2.74 -20.29 -8.41
CA LYS A 356 2.53 -20.21 -9.85
C LYS A 356 1.09 -19.84 -10.21
N GLU A 357 0.12 -20.41 -9.47
CA GLU A 357 -1.30 -20.03 -9.62
C GLU A 357 -1.51 -18.55 -9.31
N ILE A 358 -0.86 -18.04 -8.26
CA ILE A 358 -0.93 -16.61 -7.89
C ILE A 358 -0.40 -15.74 -9.04
N ALA A 359 0.76 -16.08 -9.60
CA ALA A 359 1.33 -15.33 -10.72
C ALA A 359 0.42 -15.33 -11.96
N GLU A 360 -0.26 -16.44 -12.25
CA GLU A 360 -1.24 -16.52 -13.35
C GLU A 360 -2.49 -15.68 -13.08
N LEU A 361 -3.00 -15.68 -11.84
CA LEU A 361 -4.16 -14.90 -11.46
C LEU A 361 -3.84 -13.39 -11.53
N VAL A 362 -2.67 -13.00 -11.07
CA VAL A 362 -2.19 -11.61 -11.17
C VAL A 362 -2.08 -11.15 -12.62
N ARG A 363 -1.56 -12.01 -13.53
CA ARG A 363 -1.51 -11.66 -14.97
C ARG A 363 -2.88 -11.46 -15.59
N LYS A 364 -3.87 -12.29 -15.25
CA LYS A 364 -5.25 -12.18 -15.76
C LYS A 364 -5.95 -10.87 -15.42
N VAL A 365 -5.48 -10.16 -14.38
CA VAL A 365 -6.00 -8.82 -14.05
C VAL A 365 -5.56 -7.77 -15.07
N ALA A 366 -4.41 -7.99 -15.73
CA ALA A 366 -3.88 -7.06 -16.72
C ALA A 366 -4.58 -7.15 -18.09
N ASP A 367 -5.13 -8.33 -18.40
CA ASP A 367 -5.88 -8.59 -19.63
C ASP A 367 -7.29 -7.97 -19.56
#